data_ddce2ee449f0d2dc013d916e3a7644b5
#
_entry.id   ddce2ee449f0d2dc013d916e3a7644b5
#
_cell.length_a   1.000
_cell.length_b   1.000
_cell.length_c   1.000
_cell.angle_alpha   90.00
_cell.angle_beta   90.00
_cell.angle_gamma   90.00
#
_symmetry.space_group_name_H-M   'P 1'
#
loop_
_entity.id
_entity.type
_entity.pdbx_description
1 polymer ?
#
loop_
_entity_poly.entity_id
_entity_poly.type
_entity_poly.pdbx_seq_one_letter_code
_entity_poly.pdbx_strand_id
1 'polypeptide(L)'
;MRKVFLMVAAAAAMLIATGFTACKPNSTPKEIDIYVAGYENSGTEDAAKVWKNGKELYELTDGSKDAGAFSVFVVGGDVYTAGYENNGTNQVAKVWKNDKELYELTDGSNNAIARSVFVADDKVYTAGYENNGSEYVAKLWKNKSATDLTDGSKGADALSVFVAGSNVYTAGKDGKVAKVWKKGSEHLVLTNGSNDARVRSVFVVGDDVYTAGYEHIGTKNVAKVWKNKKEIFHTDGSKDAYAYSVYVVGGYVYVAGDEGGAAKVWKKKEELYELADKRYAQSIVVHNGDVYVAGYETEGSNDVAKVWKNGKELYSLADKSQAFSIFIVERK
;
A
#
# COMPACT_ATOMS: atom_id res chain seq x y z
N MET A 1 25.19 9.82 -32.59
CA MET A 1 24.69 8.96 -31.51
C MET A 1 23.80 9.82 -30.62
N ARG A 2 22.49 9.75 -30.83
CA ARG A 2 21.48 10.51 -30.05
C ARG A 2 21.17 9.72 -28.78
N LYS A 3 21.49 10.31 -27.62
CA LYS A 3 21.07 9.77 -26.31
C LYS A 3 19.57 10.01 -26.18
N VAL A 4 18.81 8.93 -26.26
CA VAL A 4 17.39 8.93 -25.87
C VAL A 4 17.34 8.88 -24.36
N PHE A 5 17.04 10.02 -23.72
CA PHE A 5 16.67 10.04 -22.31
C PHE A 5 15.26 9.46 -22.21
N LEU A 6 15.16 8.22 -21.77
CA LEU A 6 13.89 7.63 -21.37
C LEU A 6 13.55 8.20 -19.99
N MET A 7 12.68 9.21 -19.96
CA MET A 7 12.03 9.61 -18.71
C MET A 7 11.08 8.48 -18.32
N VAL A 8 11.47 7.67 -17.35
CA VAL A 8 10.55 6.85 -16.58
C VAL A 8 9.83 7.80 -15.64
N ALA A 9 8.68 8.29 -16.10
CA ALA A 9 7.76 9.00 -15.22
C ALA A 9 7.19 7.99 -14.23
N ALA A 10 7.76 7.93 -13.02
CA ALA A 10 6.95 7.60 -11.87
C ALA A 10 5.78 8.59 -11.91
N ALA A 11 4.55 8.08 -12.07
CA ALA A 11 3.34 8.91 -12.13
C ALA A 11 2.99 9.43 -10.73
N ALA A 12 3.93 10.11 -10.12
CA ALA A 12 3.77 10.88 -8.91
C ALA A 12 4.33 12.28 -9.20
N ALA A 13 3.45 13.17 -9.68
CA ALA A 13 3.54 14.61 -9.58
C ALA A 13 4.87 15.26 -10.04
N MET A 14 4.95 15.64 -11.32
CA MET A 14 5.58 16.89 -11.72
C MET A 14 4.61 17.69 -12.57
N LEU A 15 3.87 18.58 -11.94
CA LEU A 15 3.29 19.77 -12.55
C LEU A 15 3.81 20.96 -11.79
N ILE A 16 4.90 21.53 -12.32
CA ILE A 16 5.37 22.89 -11.95
C ILE A 16 4.40 23.86 -12.56
N ALA A 17 3.75 24.65 -11.73
CA ALA A 17 2.86 25.72 -12.11
C ALA A 17 3.65 26.84 -12.80
N THR A 18 3.39 27.07 -14.08
CA THR A 18 3.65 28.37 -14.73
C THR A 18 2.39 28.83 -15.42
N GLY A 19 1.89 30.00 -14.98
CA GLY A 19 1.18 30.97 -15.79
C GLY A 19 -0.23 30.60 -16.26
N PHE A 20 -1.23 31.25 -15.68
CA PHE A 20 -2.58 31.34 -16.19
C PHE A 20 -2.60 31.88 -17.62
N THR A 21 -3.07 31.10 -18.57
CA THR A 21 -3.85 31.57 -19.73
C THR A 21 -4.90 30.52 -20.06
N ALA A 22 -6.16 30.94 -20.03
CA ALA A 22 -7.30 30.10 -20.34
C ALA A 22 -7.30 29.71 -21.81
N CYS A 23 -6.97 28.45 -22.09
CA CYS A 23 -7.41 27.75 -23.29
C CYS A 23 -7.67 26.30 -22.86
N LYS A 24 -8.94 25.89 -22.85
CA LYS A 24 -9.31 24.48 -22.70
C LYS A 24 -8.84 23.74 -23.96
N PRO A 25 -7.90 22.82 -23.91
CA PRO A 25 -7.82 21.82 -24.95
C PRO A 25 -8.94 20.81 -24.67
N ASN A 26 -9.79 20.54 -25.65
CA ASN A 26 -10.65 19.36 -25.73
C ASN A 26 -9.76 18.10 -25.86
N SER A 27 -9.09 17.71 -24.80
CA SER A 27 -8.48 16.39 -24.73
C SER A 27 -9.55 15.45 -24.15
N THR A 28 -10.02 14.50 -24.97
CA THR A 28 -10.75 13.33 -24.46
C THR A 28 -10.01 12.80 -23.24
N PRO A 29 -10.72 12.54 -22.13
CA PRO A 29 -10.08 11.94 -20.96
C PRO A 29 -9.33 10.68 -21.41
N LYS A 30 -8.04 10.58 -21.10
CA LYS A 30 -7.29 9.38 -21.38
C LYS A 30 -7.91 8.21 -20.61
N GLU A 31 -8.12 7.10 -21.31
CA GLU A 31 -8.55 5.88 -20.67
C GLU A 31 -7.51 5.42 -19.65
N ILE A 32 -7.97 4.82 -18.57
CA ILE A 32 -7.12 4.29 -17.52
C ILE A 32 -7.31 2.79 -17.37
N ASP A 33 -6.26 2.12 -16.93
CA ASP A 33 -6.30 0.75 -16.41
C ASP A 33 -6.14 0.79 -14.89
N ILE A 34 -7.05 0.13 -14.19
CA ILE A 34 -7.08 0.01 -12.72
C ILE A 34 -6.64 -1.42 -12.36
N TYR A 35 -5.52 -1.55 -11.65
CA TYR A 35 -5.00 -2.81 -11.15
C TYR A 35 -5.23 -2.91 -9.66
N VAL A 36 -5.65 -4.08 -9.19
CA VAL A 36 -5.92 -4.38 -7.78
C VAL A 36 -5.24 -5.68 -7.40
N ALA A 37 -4.55 -5.72 -6.26
CA ALA A 37 -4.00 -6.93 -5.68
C ALA A 37 -4.77 -7.32 -4.42
N GLY A 38 -4.92 -8.63 -4.21
CA GLY A 38 -5.62 -9.19 -3.08
C GLY A 38 -5.58 -10.71 -3.05
N TYR A 39 -6.58 -11.32 -2.47
CA TYR A 39 -6.81 -12.75 -2.53
C TYR A 39 -8.28 -13.08 -2.77
N GLU A 40 -8.54 -14.30 -3.18
CA GLU A 40 -9.86 -14.90 -3.28
C GLU A 40 -9.81 -16.33 -2.75
N ASN A 41 -10.79 -16.69 -1.91
CA ASN A 41 -11.00 -18.06 -1.48
C ASN A 41 -12.05 -18.72 -2.37
N SER A 42 -11.58 -19.42 -3.38
CA SER A 42 -12.43 -20.19 -4.30
C SER A 42 -12.56 -21.67 -3.92
N GLY A 43 -11.88 -22.10 -2.86
CA GLY A 43 -11.79 -23.50 -2.44
C GLY A 43 -11.55 -23.65 -0.94
N THR A 44 -10.45 -24.29 -0.57
CA THR A 44 -10.05 -24.54 0.82
C THR A 44 -9.15 -23.47 1.40
N GLU A 45 -8.34 -22.83 0.56
CA GLU A 45 -7.34 -21.85 0.96
C GLU A 45 -7.46 -20.57 0.11
N ASP A 46 -6.85 -19.49 0.58
CA ASP A 46 -6.81 -18.23 -0.14
C ASP A 46 -5.79 -18.27 -1.27
N ALA A 47 -6.18 -17.88 -2.48
CA ALA A 47 -5.32 -17.73 -3.64
C ALA A 47 -4.95 -16.25 -3.86
N ALA A 48 -3.66 -15.96 -4.03
CA ALA A 48 -3.19 -14.61 -4.35
C ALA A 48 -3.59 -14.24 -5.80
N LYS A 49 -4.20 -13.05 -5.96
CA LYS A 49 -4.77 -12.63 -7.25
C LYS A 49 -4.46 -11.17 -7.59
N VAL A 50 -4.53 -10.89 -8.89
CA VAL A 50 -4.54 -9.54 -9.44
C VAL A 50 -5.75 -9.39 -10.35
N TRP A 51 -6.51 -8.32 -10.15
CA TRP A 51 -7.61 -7.91 -11.03
C TRP A 51 -7.22 -6.68 -11.84
N LYS A 52 -7.79 -6.58 -13.05
CA LYS A 52 -7.67 -5.41 -13.92
C LYS A 52 -9.04 -4.97 -14.40
N ASN A 53 -9.42 -3.71 -14.15
CA ASN A 53 -10.69 -3.15 -14.57
C ASN A 53 -11.92 -3.99 -14.16
N GLY A 54 -11.89 -4.51 -12.92
CA GLY A 54 -12.97 -5.32 -12.36
C GLY A 54 -12.99 -6.80 -12.78
N LYS A 55 -11.99 -7.27 -13.54
CA LYS A 55 -11.87 -8.67 -13.98
C LYS A 55 -10.54 -9.26 -13.52
N GLU A 56 -10.54 -10.54 -13.18
CA GLU A 56 -9.30 -11.27 -12.90
C GLU A 56 -8.35 -11.14 -14.08
N LEU A 57 -7.10 -10.78 -13.76
CA LEU A 57 -6.00 -10.70 -14.73
C LEU A 57 -5.03 -11.84 -14.53
N TYR A 58 -4.63 -12.09 -13.27
CA TYR A 58 -3.71 -13.15 -12.89
C TYR A 58 -4.17 -13.87 -11.64
N GLU A 59 -4.15 -15.17 -11.67
CA GLU A 59 -4.10 -16.05 -10.52
C GLU A 59 -2.62 -16.36 -10.25
N LEU A 60 -2.09 -15.82 -9.13
CA LEU A 60 -0.66 -15.91 -8.82
C LEU A 60 -0.29 -17.23 -8.12
N THR A 61 -1.27 -17.83 -7.45
CA THR A 61 -1.16 -19.14 -6.77
C THR A 61 -2.43 -19.94 -7.00
N ASP A 62 -2.32 -21.26 -6.98
CA ASP A 62 -3.39 -22.19 -7.37
C ASP A 62 -4.44 -22.48 -6.26
N GLY A 63 -4.34 -21.79 -5.12
CA GLY A 63 -5.25 -22.01 -3.98
C GLY A 63 -5.09 -23.35 -3.25
N SER A 64 -4.04 -24.11 -3.57
CA SER A 64 -3.72 -25.35 -2.84
C SER A 64 -3.08 -25.06 -1.48
N LYS A 65 -2.58 -23.86 -1.29
CA LYS A 65 -1.97 -23.34 -0.06
C LYS A 65 -2.39 -21.90 0.15
N ASP A 66 -2.49 -21.51 1.41
CA ASP A 66 -2.82 -20.14 1.80
C ASP A 66 -1.83 -19.13 1.23
N ALA A 67 -2.34 -18.13 0.52
CA ALA A 67 -1.54 -17.09 -0.13
C ALA A 67 -2.28 -15.75 -0.18
N GLY A 68 -1.53 -14.66 -0.29
CA GLY A 68 -2.12 -13.33 -0.41
C GLY A 68 -1.20 -12.34 -1.12
N ALA A 69 -1.80 -11.47 -1.93
CA ALA A 69 -1.13 -10.39 -2.63
C ALA A 69 -1.49 -9.06 -1.97
N PHE A 70 -0.50 -8.35 -1.40
CA PHE A 70 -0.72 -7.14 -0.60
C PHE A 70 -0.40 -5.83 -1.31
N SER A 71 0.35 -5.87 -2.39
CA SER A 71 0.77 -4.67 -3.11
C SER A 71 0.93 -4.94 -4.59
N VAL A 72 0.45 -4.02 -5.42
CA VAL A 72 0.65 -4.05 -6.86
C VAL A 72 1.32 -2.76 -7.33
N PHE A 73 2.27 -2.88 -8.25
CA PHE A 73 2.95 -1.79 -8.93
C PHE A 73 3.09 -2.09 -10.42
N VAL A 74 2.79 -1.12 -11.28
CA VAL A 74 2.83 -1.34 -12.73
C VAL A 74 3.79 -0.34 -13.39
N VAL A 75 4.73 -0.86 -14.16
CA VAL A 75 5.69 -0.04 -14.90
C VAL A 75 6.07 -0.70 -16.22
N GLY A 76 6.08 0.08 -17.31
CA GLY A 76 6.47 -0.43 -18.65
C GLY A 76 5.54 -1.50 -19.22
N GLY A 77 4.34 -1.68 -18.67
CA GLY A 77 3.41 -2.74 -19.02
C GLY A 77 3.55 -4.01 -18.17
N ASP A 78 4.59 -4.12 -17.35
CA ASP A 78 4.79 -5.21 -16.40
C ASP A 78 4.09 -4.91 -15.08
N VAL A 79 3.43 -5.93 -14.52
CA VAL A 79 2.75 -5.90 -13.23
C VAL A 79 3.61 -6.61 -12.19
N TYR A 80 4.00 -5.91 -11.15
CA TYR A 80 4.75 -6.46 -10.02
C TYR A 80 3.84 -6.56 -8.81
N THR A 81 3.86 -7.70 -8.13
CA THR A 81 2.99 -7.97 -6.98
C THR A 81 3.83 -8.52 -5.83
N ALA A 82 3.61 -8.02 -4.61
CA ALA A 82 4.25 -8.53 -3.40
C ALA A 82 3.23 -9.18 -2.49
N GLY A 83 3.62 -10.28 -1.84
CA GLY A 83 2.76 -11.03 -0.93
C GLY A 83 3.47 -12.22 -0.30
N TYR A 84 2.74 -13.26 -0.05
CA TYR A 84 3.26 -14.54 0.46
C TYR A 84 2.51 -15.73 -0.14
N GLU A 85 3.12 -16.88 -0.04
CA GLU A 85 2.50 -18.19 -0.21
C GLU A 85 3.00 -19.13 0.89
N ASN A 86 2.11 -19.90 1.48
CA ASN A 86 2.48 -20.87 2.51
C ASN A 86 3.19 -22.09 1.88
N ASN A 87 4.31 -22.54 2.45
CA ASN A 87 5.02 -23.73 1.96
C ASN A 87 4.51 -25.04 2.58
N GLY A 88 3.43 -24.97 3.36
CA GLY A 88 2.88 -26.08 4.17
C GLY A 88 3.21 -25.96 5.65
N THR A 89 4.15 -25.10 6.03
CA THR A 89 4.55 -24.85 7.42
C THR A 89 4.60 -23.35 7.72
N ASN A 90 5.23 -22.57 6.85
CA ASN A 90 5.50 -21.16 7.03
C ASN A 90 5.04 -20.33 5.81
N GLN A 91 4.72 -19.08 6.08
CA GLN A 91 4.51 -18.07 5.05
C GLN A 91 5.86 -17.68 4.45
N VAL A 92 5.99 -17.75 3.13
CA VAL A 92 7.19 -17.41 2.38
C VAL A 92 6.97 -16.11 1.64
N ALA A 93 7.77 -15.10 1.92
CA ALA A 93 7.64 -13.79 1.25
C ALA A 93 8.02 -13.90 -0.24
N LYS A 94 7.12 -13.44 -1.11
CA LYS A 94 7.26 -13.57 -2.56
C LYS A 94 7.01 -12.26 -3.31
N VAL A 95 7.63 -12.16 -4.48
CA VAL A 95 7.30 -11.16 -5.50
C VAL A 95 7.02 -11.89 -6.81
N TRP A 96 5.90 -11.53 -7.42
CA TRP A 96 5.53 -11.98 -8.77
C TRP A 96 5.72 -10.85 -9.77
N LYS A 97 6.03 -11.22 -11.01
CA LYS A 97 6.02 -10.35 -12.18
C LYS A 97 5.06 -10.94 -13.20
N ASN A 98 3.98 -10.19 -13.49
CA ASN A 98 2.85 -10.68 -14.28
C ASN A 98 2.23 -11.91 -13.58
N ASP A 99 2.15 -13.03 -14.25
CA ASP A 99 1.64 -14.32 -13.77
C ASP A 99 2.70 -15.26 -13.18
N LYS A 100 3.97 -14.80 -13.06
CA LYS A 100 5.10 -15.67 -12.67
C LYS A 100 5.79 -15.19 -11.42
N GLU A 101 6.18 -16.14 -10.57
CA GLU A 101 7.09 -15.86 -9.48
C GLU A 101 8.40 -15.29 -10.02
N LEU A 102 8.75 -14.08 -9.54
CA LEU A 102 10.02 -13.44 -9.86
C LEU A 102 11.05 -13.71 -8.79
N TYR A 103 10.64 -13.58 -7.52
CA TYR A 103 11.50 -13.79 -6.36
C TYR A 103 10.76 -14.53 -5.24
N GLU A 104 11.38 -15.57 -4.72
CA GLU A 104 11.23 -16.02 -3.36
C GLU A 104 12.24 -15.25 -2.51
N LEU A 105 11.76 -14.42 -1.57
CA LEU A 105 12.58 -13.46 -0.82
C LEU A 105 13.21 -14.05 0.43
N THR A 106 12.65 -15.16 0.92
CA THR A 106 13.12 -15.88 2.11
C THR A 106 13.15 -17.39 1.82
N ASP A 107 13.92 -18.14 2.60
CA ASP A 107 14.11 -19.59 2.40
C ASP A 107 12.94 -20.45 2.92
N GLY A 108 11.91 -19.83 3.52
CA GLY A 108 10.73 -20.49 4.06
C GLY A 108 10.97 -21.24 5.38
N SER A 109 12.12 -21.11 5.99
CA SER A 109 12.41 -21.71 7.31
C SER A 109 11.63 -21.04 8.45
N ASN A 110 11.25 -19.78 8.26
CA ASN A 110 10.45 -18.97 9.19
C ASN A 110 9.34 -18.21 8.45
N ASN A 111 8.33 -17.77 9.20
CA ASN A 111 7.27 -16.94 8.64
C ASN A 111 7.80 -15.60 8.14
N ALA A 112 7.48 -15.24 6.91
CA ALA A 112 7.84 -13.97 6.28
C ALA A 112 6.74 -13.48 5.34
N ILE A 113 6.54 -12.18 5.28
CA ILE A 113 5.56 -11.55 4.39
C ILE A 113 6.17 -10.34 3.68
N ALA A 114 6.00 -10.27 2.36
CA ALA A 114 6.24 -9.08 1.56
C ALA A 114 4.97 -8.22 1.53
N ARG A 115 5.02 -7.00 2.06
CA ARG A 115 3.84 -6.13 2.28
C ARG A 115 3.67 -5.04 1.24
N SER A 116 4.76 -4.59 0.62
CA SER A 116 4.72 -3.48 -0.33
C SER A 116 5.83 -3.63 -1.36
N VAL A 117 5.52 -3.35 -2.62
CA VAL A 117 6.48 -3.35 -3.74
C VAL A 117 6.52 -2.01 -4.45
N PHE A 118 7.70 -1.58 -4.83
CA PHE A 118 7.95 -0.41 -5.69
C PHE A 118 9.06 -0.73 -6.68
N VAL A 119 8.90 -0.32 -7.94
CA VAL A 119 9.91 -0.56 -8.98
C VAL A 119 10.45 0.78 -9.49
N ALA A 120 11.75 0.94 -9.45
CA ALA A 120 12.45 2.13 -9.95
C ALA A 120 13.84 1.73 -10.49
N ASP A 121 14.25 2.33 -11.61
CA ASP A 121 15.54 2.08 -12.27
C ASP A 121 15.84 0.58 -12.43
N ASP A 122 14.87 -0.18 -12.93
CA ASP A 122 14.92 -1.65 -13.14
C ASP A 122 15.23 -2.46 -11.87
N LYS A 123 14.99 -1.89 -10.70
CA LYS A 123 15.15 -2.54 -9.41
C LYS A 123 13.81 -2.65 -8.70
N VAL A 124 13.57 -3.83 -8.14
CA VAL A 124 12.40 -4.12 -7.33
C VAL A 124 12.76 -3.90 -5.86
N TYR A 125 12.05 -2.99 -5.21
CA TYR A 125 12.16 -2.74 -3.77
C TYR A 125 10.93 -3.30 -3.09
N THR A 126 11.14 -4.10 -2.05
CA THR A 126 10.06 -4.75 -1.32
C THR A 126 10.23 -4.49 0.18
N ALA A 127 9.19 -4.02 0.84
CA ALA A 127 9.14 -3.91 2.29
C ALA A 127 8.32 -5.05 2.88
N GLY A 128 8.71 -5.53 4.06
CA GLY A 128 8.00 -6.58 4.76
C GLY A 128 8.70 -6.95 6.07
N TYR A 129 8.53 -8.19 6.48
CA TYR A 129 9.14 -8.71 7.70
C TYR A 129 9.37 -10.21 7.61
N GLU A 130 10.27 -10.72 8.44
CA GLU A 130 10.59 -12.13 8.60
C GLU A 130 10.81 -12.43 10.08
N ASN A 131 10.31 -13.56 10.55
CA ASN A 131 10.55 -14.03 11.91
C ASN A 131 11.98 -14.58 12.04
N ASN A 132 12.70 -14.20 13.10
CA ASN A 132 14.08 -14.67 13.36
C ASN A 132 14.14 -15.89 14.29
N GLY A 133 12.98 -16.52 14.55
CA GLY A 133 12.83 -17.61 15.53
C GLY A 133 12.25 -17.13 16.88
N SER A 134 12.25 -15.83 17.14
CA SER A 134 11.70 -15.22 18.36
C SER A 134 10.77 -14.05 18.06
N GLU A 135 11.22 -13.12 17.23
CA GLU A 135 10.53 -11.86 16.91
C GLU A 135 10.52 -11.62 15.41
N TYR A 136 9.58 -10.79 14.95
CA TYR A 136 9.60 -10.30 13.58
C TYR A 136 10.62 -9.18 13.40
N VAL A 137 11.40 -9.26 12.34
CA VAL A 137 12.40 -8.28 11.92
C VAL A 137 11.87 -7.51 10.71
N ALA A 138 11.81 -6.20 10.79
CA ALA A 138 11.44 -5.37 9.65
C ALA A 138 12.53 -5.43 8.57
N LYS A 139 12.15 -5.69 7.32
CA LYS A 139 13.08 -5.90 6.21
C LYS A 139 12.77 -5.02 5.00
N LEU A 140 13.84 -4.64 4.32
CA LEU A 140 13.83 -4.07 2.97
C LEU A 140 14.62 -4.99 2.04
N TRP A 141 13.99 -5.52 1.01
CA TRP A 141 14.66 -6.24 -0.06
C TRP A 141 14.85 -5.31 -1.27
N LYS A 142 16.02 -5.39 -1.88
CA LYS A 142 16.31 -4.85 -3.20
C LYS A 142 16.59 -6.01 -4.14
N ASN A 143 15.68 -6.27 -5.05
CA ASN A 143 15.59 -7.54 -5.75
C ASN A 143 15.49 -8.70 -4.72
N LYS A 144 16.46 -9.60 -4.64
CA LYS A 144 16.53 -10.66 -3.62
C LYS A 144 17.38 -10.29 -2.38
N SER A 145 18.11 -9.19 -2.43
CA SER A 145 19.06 -8.84 -1.36
C SER A 145 18.35 -8.16 -0.20
N ALA A 146 18.33 -8.81 0.96
CA ALA A 146 17.70 -8.31 2.18
C ALA A 146 18.62 -7.33 2.94
N THR A 147 17.99 -6.35 3.56
CA THR A 147 18.57 -5.45 4.58
C THR A 147 17.64 -5.46 5.79
N ASP A 148 18.15 -5.80 6.94
CA ASP A 148 17.42 -5.71 8.20
C ASP A 148 17.32 -4.24 8.62
N LEU A 149 16.09 -3.78 8.88
CA LEU A 149 15.80 -2.41 9.31
C LEU A 149 15.81 -2.28 10.83
N THR A 150 15.71 -3.40 11.54
CA THR A 150 15.71 -3.51 13.00
C THR A 150 16.61 -4.65 13.45
N ASP A 151 17.02 -4.63 14.70
CA ASP A 151 17.94 -5.63 15.30
C ASP A 151 17.26 -6.95 15.69
N GLY A 152 15.93 -7.05 15.54
CA GLY A 152 15.17 -8.26 15.89
C GLY A 152 15.00 -8.52 17.39
N SER A 153 15.33 -7.54 18.24
CA SER A 153 15.14 -7.63 19.71
C SER A 153 13.70 -7.37 20.15
N LYS A 154 12.88 -6.80 19.24
CA LYS A 154 11.46 -6.44 19.43
C LYS A 154 10.70 -6.75 18.16
N GLY A 155 9.42 -7.11 18.29
CA GLY A 155 8.57 -7.34 17.13
C GLY A 155 8.45 -6.08 16.25
N ALA A 156 8.92 -6.18 15.02
CA ALA A 156 8.99 -5.07 14.05
C ALA A 156 8.42 -5.48 12.69
N ASP A 157 7.98 -4.50 11.93
CA ASP A 157 7.53 -4.70 10.56
C ASP A 157 7.81 -3.46 9.69
N ALA A 158 7.91 -3.68 8.38
CA ALA A 158 7.92 -2.65 7.36
C ALA A 158 6.74 -2.90 6.41
N LEU A 159 5.76 -2.01 6.40
CA LEU A 159 4.49 -2.22 5.71
C LEU A 159 4.37 -1.47 4.39
N SER A 160 5.21 -0.48 4.16
CA SER A 160 5.17 0.34 2.95
C SER A 160 6.56 0.74 2.50
N VAL A 161 6.80 0.73 1.18
CA VAL A 161 8.01 1.23 0.54
C VAL A 161 7.66 2.27 -0.52
N PHE A 162 8.44 3.34 -0.58
CA PHE A 162 8.34 4.40 -1.59
C PHE A 162 9.73 4.81 -2.07
N VAL A 163 9.90 4.99 -3.37
CA VAL A 163 11.17 5.46 -3.95
C VAL A 163 10.99 6.86 -4.53
N ALA A 164 11.79 7.80 -4.04
CA ALA A 164 11.84 9.18 -4.53
C ALA A 164 13.27 9.52 -4.98
N GLY A 165 13.50 9.60 -6.27
CA GLY A 165 14.84 9.73 -6.86
C GLY A 165 15.73 8.56 -6.40
N SER A 166 16.87 8.87 -5.80
CA SER A 166 17.81 7.84 -5.28
C SER A 166 17.49 7.39 -3.84
N ASN A 167 16.42 7.89 -3.23
CA ASN A 167 16.07 7.60 -1.85
C ASN A 167 14.97 6.54 -1.78
N VAL A 168 15.19 5.51 -0.98
CA VAL A 168 14.20 4.47 -0.65
C VAL A 168 13.73 4.72 0.77
N TYR A 169 12.43 4.93 0.92
CA TYR A 169 11.76 5.12 2.21
C TYR A 169 10.95 3.87 2.53
N THR A 170 11.06 3.40 3.76
CA THR A 170 10.29 2.29 4.30
C THR A 170 9.59 2.75 5.57
N ALA A 171 8.38 2.31 5.82
CA ALA A 171 7.63 2.71 7.00
C ALA A 171 6.93 1.53 7.66
N GLY A 172 6.85 1.56 9.00
CA GLY A 172 6.28 0.50 9.81
C GLY A 172 6.41 0.78 11.30
N LYS A 173 6.81 -0.23 12.07
CA LYS A 173 7.08 -0.10 13.49
C LYS A 173 8.32 -0.88 13.95
N ASP A 174 8.86 -0.48 15.10
CA ASP A 174 9.88 -1.18 15.86
C ASP A 174 9.43 -1.23 17.32
N GLY A 175 9.04 -2.41 17.81
CA GLY A 175 8.31 -2.55 19.05
C GLY A 175 6.98 -1.77 19.01
N LYS A 176 6.84 -0.80 19.89
CA LYS A 176 5.66 0.10 19.95
C LYS A 176 5.82 1.40 19.17
N VAL A 177 6.98 1.63 18.56
CA VAL A 177 7.34 2.92 17.96
C VAL A 177 7.05 2.93 16.46
N ALA A 178 6.22 3.85 16.00
CA ALA A 178 6.01 4.13 14.58
C ALA A 178 7.26 4.81 13.99
N LYS A 179 7.82 4.23 12.92
CA LYS A 179 9.10 4.66 12.33
C LYS A 179 9.06 4.74 10.82
N VAL A 180 9.98 5.56 10.28
CA VAL A 180 10.36 5.57 8.87
C VAL A 180 11.87 5.36 8.78
N TRP A 181 12.29 4.48 7.90
CA TRP A 181 13.69 4.27 7.52
C TRP A 181 13.94 4.88 6.13
N LYS A 182 15.16 5.37 5.91
CA LYS A 182 15.62 5.88 4.63
C LYS A 182 16.92 5.17 4.25
N LYS A 183 16.95 4.53 3.07
CA LYS A 183 18.10 3.73 2.62
C LYS A 183 18.58 2.68 3.65
N GLY A 184 17.64 2.05 4.34
CA GLY A 184 17.93 1.03 5.35
C GLY A 184 18.28 1.54 6.74
N SER A 185 18.39 2.87 6.97
CA SER A 185 18.71 3.46 8.27
C SER A 185 17.52 4.22 8.85
N GLU A 186 17.41 4.28 10.18
CA GLU A 186 16.38 5.07 10.86
C GLU A 186 16.41 6.54 10.38
N HIS A 187 15.25 7.07 10.02
CA HIS A 187 15.11 8.42 9.51
C HIS A 187 14.15 9.29 10.33
N LEU A 188 12.94 8.77 10.58
CA LEU A 188 11.94 9.46 11.40
C LEU A 188 11.43 8.51 12.50
N VAL A 189 11.43 9.00 13.73
CA VAL A 189 10.74 8.44 14.89
C VAL A 189 9.49 9.29 15.08
N LEU A 190 8.30 8.70 14.89
CA LEU A 190 7.03 9.43 14.85
C LEU A 190 6.30 9.42 16.19
N THR A 191 6.52 8.39 17.00
CA THR A 191 5.93 8.25 18.35
C THR A 191 7.01 7.91 19.38
N ASN A 192 6.72 8.13 20.65
CA ASN A 192 7.69 7.94 21.74
C ASN A 192 7.73 6.51 22.32
N GLY A 193 6.85 5.60 21.83
CA GLY A 193 6.78 4.22 22.29
C GLY A 193 6.01 4.01 23.60
N SER A 194 5.39 5.04 24.18
CA SER A 194 4.51 4.88 25.35
C SER A 194 3.26 4.09 25.00
N ASN A 195 2.76 4.27 23.77
CA ASN A 195 1.62 3.58 23.21
C ASN A 195 2.04 2.72 22.01
N ASP A 196 1.30 1.65 21.71
CA ASP A 196 1.52 0.90 20.46
C ASP A 196 1.11 1.79 19.28
N ALA A 197 2.01 1.93 18.33
CA ALA A 197 1.79 2.74 17.15
C ALA A 197 2.42 2.09 15.91
N ARG A 198 1.82 2.31 14.75
CA ARG A 198 2.28 1.71 13.50
C ARG A 198 2.02 2.64 12.32
N VAL A 199 3.00 2.78 11.45
CA VAL A 199 2.80 3.35 10.11
C VAL A 199 2.40 2.24 9.14
N ARG A 200 1.37 2.50 8.33
CA ARG A 200 0.89 1.57 7.31
C ARG A 200 1.23 2.00 5.89
N SER A 201 1.39 3.29 5.67
CA SER A 201 1.65 3.84 4.33
C SER A 201 2.62 5.03 4.40
N VAL A 202 3.54 5.10 3.43
CA VAL A 202 4.44 6.24 3.22
C VAL A 202 4.30 6.77 1.80
N PHE A 203 4.27 8.09 1.66
CA PHE A 203 4.24 8.80 0.39
C PHE A 203 5.19 10.01 0.46
N VAL A 204 5.96 10.27 -0.60
CA VAL A 204 6.97 11.33 -0.60
C VAL A 204 6.72 12.32 -1.74
N VAL A 205 6.71 13.60 -1.43
CA VAL A 205 6.61 14.69 -2.39
C VAL A 205 7.75 15.68 -2.14
N GLY A 206 8.70 15.78 -3.05
CA GLY A 206 9.93 16.53 -2.84
C GLY A 206 10.69 15.99 -1.63
N ASP A 207 10.93 16.84 -0.63
CA ASP A 207 11.58 16.47 0.63
C ASP A 207 10.60 16.11 1.75
N ASP A 208 9.28 16.25 1.49
CA ASP A 208 8.26 15.98 2.48
C ASP A 208 7.85 14.51 2.48
N VAL A 209 7.95 13.88 3.65
CA VAL A 209 7.53 12.50 3.90
C VAL A 209 6.17 12.52 4.61
N TYR A 210 5.16 11.98 3.96
CA TYR A 210 3.82 11.80 4.51
C TYR A 210 3.63 10.35 4.93
N THR A 211 3.08 10.12 6.12
CA THR A 211 2.80 8.77 6.62
C THR A 211 1.41 8.72 7.21
N ALA A 212 0.74 7.58 7.01
CA ALA A 212 -0.55 7.26 7.62
C ALA A 212 -0.45 5.98 8.45
N GLY A 213 -1.19 5.93 9.55
CA GLY A 213 -1.18 4.80 10.46
C GLY A 213 -2.11 5.02 11.64
N TYR A 214 -1.75 4.49 12.80
CA TYR A 214 -2.50 4.67 14.03
C TYR A 214 -1.59 4.69 15.26
N GLU A 215 -2.13 5.18 16.36
CA GLU A 215 -1.59 5.06 17.72
C GLU A 215 -2.69 4.63 18.68
N HIS A 216 -2.42 3.64 19.54
CA HIS A 216 -3.35 3.19 20.58
C HIS A 216 -3.35 4.18 21.73
N ILE A 217 -4.44 4.94 21.91
CA ILE A 217 -4.56 5.97 22.95
C ILE A 217 -5.71 5.60 23.88
N GLY A 218 -5.41 5.41 25.16
CA GLY A 218 -6.39 4.94 26.12
C GLY A 218 -6.89 3.54 25.80
N THR A 219 -8.14 3.42 25.33
CA THR A 219 -8.77 2.15 24.96
C THR A 219 -9.04 2.03 23.46
N LYS A 220 -8.60 3.00 22.66
CA LYS A 220 -8.93 3.12 21.25
C LYS A 220 -7.69 3.28 20.38
N ASN A 221 -7.78 2.78 19.16
CA ASN A 221 -6.85 3.13 18.10
C ASN A 221 -7.30 4.44 17.47
N VAL A 222 -6.39 5.38 17.34
CA VAL A 222 -6.61 6.70 16.75
C VAL A 222 -5.87 6.74 15.42
N ALA A 223 -6.60 6.94 14.34
CA ALA A 223 -5.98 7.11 13.02
C ALA A 223 -5.17 8.39 13.00
N LYS A 224 -3.94 8.32 12.49
CA LYS A 224 -3.01 9.44 12.46
C LYS A 224 -2.34 9.61 11.13
N VAL A 225 -2.05 10.86 10.78
CA VAL A 225 -1.23 11.21 9.62
C VAL A 225 -0.14 12.18 10.06
N TRP A 226 1.09 11.91 9.64
CA TRP A 226 2.24 12.78 9.89
C TRP A 226 2.79 13.32 8.57
N LYS A 227 3.30 14.54 8.61
CA LYS A 227 4.19 15.14 7.61
C LYS A 227 5.55 15.31 8.26
N ASN A 228 6.55 14.57 7.81
CA ASN A 228 7.84 14.45 8.48
C ASN A 228 7.61 13.97 9.93
N LYS A 229 8.03 14.73 10.96
CA LYS A 229 7.79 14.40 12.37
C LYS A 229 6.50 15.03 12.94
N LYS A 230 5.87 15.92 12.17
CA LYS A 230 4.70 16.67 12.66
C LYS A 230 3.42 15.91 12.35
N GLU A 231 2.63 15.59 13.38
CA GLU A 231 1.25 15.14 13.22
C GLU A 231 0.43 16.27 12.57
N ILE A 232 -0.27 15.93 11.49
CA ILE A 232 -1.09 16.86 10.72
C ILE A 232 -2.58 16.52 10.74
N PHE A 233 -2.93 15.29 11.14
CA PHE A 233 -4.31 14.81 11.25
C PHE A 233 -4.39 13.68 12.27
N HIS A 234 -5.50 13.62 13.00
CA HIS A 234 -5.94 12.47 13.79
C HIS A 234 -7.47 12.46 13.88
N THR A 235 -8.06 11.27 14.09
CA THR A 235 -9.47 11.11 14.50
C THR A 235 -9.64 11.46 15.97
N ASP A 236 -10.87 11.73 16.41
CA ASP A 236 -11.15 12.23 17.77
C ASP A 236 -10.95 11.19 18.91
N GLY A 237 -10.72 9.90 18.54
CA GLY A 237 -10.52 8.82 19.49
C GLY A 237 -11.80 8.32 20.17
N SER A 238 -12.97 8.76 19.76
CA SER A 238 -14.26 8.27 20.28
C SER A 238 -14.55 6.85 19.82
N LYS A 239 -14.03 6.45 18.65
CA LYS A 239 -14.13 5.12 18.04
C LYS A 239 -12.75 4.60 17.65
N ASP A 240 -12.62 3.29 17.50
CA ASP A 240 -11.43 2.72 16.88
C ASP A 240 -11.33 3.20 15.43
N ALA A 241 -10.16 3.69 15.04
CA ALA A 241 -9.90 4.21 13.72
C ALA A 241 -8.48 3.88 13.24
N TYR A 242 -8.34 3.62 11.95
CA TYR A 242 -7.07 3.27 11.31
C TYR A 242 -6.93 4.02 9.99
N ALA A 243 -5.76 4.59 9.73
CA ALA A 243 -5.39 5.13 8.43
C ALA A 243 -4.50 4.11 7.70
N TYR A 244 -5.01 3.51 6.63
CA TYR A 244 -4.30 2.44 5.90
C TYR A 244 -3.43 2.96 4.79
N SER A 245 -3.86 4.00 4.09
CA SER A 245 -3.17 4.51 2.91
C SER A 245 -3.22 6.03 2.84
N VAL A 246 -2.11 6.65 2.44
CA VAL A 246 -2.00 8.08 2.19
C VAL A 246 -1.58 8.34 0.74
N TYR A 247 -2.22 9.31 0.10
CA TYR A 247 -1.89 9.81 -1.22
C TYR A 247 -1.84 11.34 -1.24
N VAL A 248 -0.82 11.92 -1.86
CA VAL A 248 -0.64 13.39 -1.89
C VAL A 248 -0.55 13.87 -3.32
N VAL A 249 -1.45 14.77 -3.70
CA VAL A 249 -1.47 15.39 -5.02
C VAL A 249 -2.02 16.81 -4.95
N GLY A 250 -1.43 17.74 -5.71
CA GLY A 250 -1.87 19.13 -5.77
C GLY A 250 -1.86 19.85 -4.42
N GLY A 251 -0.97 19.44 -3.49
CA GLY A 251 -0.90 19.99 -2.13
C GLY A 251 -1.98 19.45 -1.17
N TYR A 252 -2.83 18.53 -1.62
CA TYR A 252 -3.86 17.89 -0.81
C TYR A 252 -3.42 16.52 -0.34
N VAL A 253 -3.68 16.23 0.93
CA VAL A 253 -3.47 14.90 1.54
C VAL A 253 -4.81 14.18 1.56
N TYR A 254 -4.84 13.01 0.94
CA TYR A 254 -5.98 12.07 0.95
C TYR A 254 -5.58 10.85 1.76
N VAL A 255 -6.51 10.34 2.55
CA VAL A 255 -6.29 9.19 3.43
C VAL A 255 -7.45 8.23 3.27
N ALA A 256 -7.16 6.96 3.08
CA ALA A 256 -8.15 5.88 3.16
C ALA A 256 -7.94 5.10 4.47
N GLY A 257 -9.05 4.69 5.08
CA GLY A 257 -9.02 3.96 6.34
C GLY A 257 -10.40 3.56 6.81
N ASP A 258 -10.54 3.33 8.10
CA ASP A 258 -11.83 3.09 8.74
C ASP A 258 -11.94 3.82 10.09
N GLU A 259 -13.17 4.05 10.51
CA GLU A 259 -13.51 4.56 11.83
C GLU A 259 -14.83 3.96 12.29
N GLY A 260 -14.79 3.28 13.45
CA GLY A 260 -15.95 2.60 14.01
C GLY A 260 -16.50 1.48 13.13
N GLY A 261 -15.67 0.90 12.26
CA GLY A 261 -16.04 -0.17 11.33
C GLY A 261 -16.61 0.32 9.99
N ALA A 262 -16.69 1.64 9.77
CA ALA A 262 -17.08 2.22 8.49
C ALA A 262 -15.85 2.61 7.69
N ALA A 263 -15.74 2.18 6.43
CA ALA A 263 -14.67 2.61 5.53
C ALA A 263 -14.82 4.07 5.16
N LYS A 264 -13.75 4.83 5.31
CA LYS A 264 -13.75 6.27 5.12
C LYS A 264 -12.60 6.76 4.25
N VAL A 265 -12.85 7.90 3.62
CA VAL A 265 -11.82 8.71 2.97
C VAL A 265 -11.83 10.09 3.60
N TRP A 266 -10.66 10.54 4.05
CA TRP A 266 -10.47 11.91 4.55
C TRP A 266 -9.62 12.72 3.55
N LYS A 267 -9.93 14.02 3.48
CA LYS A 267 -9.17 15.02 2.71
C LYS A 267 -8.98 16.26 3.56
N LYS A 268 -7.75 16.75 3.74
CA LYS A 268 -7.46 17.95 4.55
C LYS A 268 -8.04 17.92 5.97
N LYS A 269 -8.08 16.75 6.62
CA LYS A 269 -8.65 16.53 7.97
C LYS A 269 -10.18 16.41 8.02
N GLU A 270 -10.88 16.55 6.92
CA GLU A 270 -12.33 16.40 6.84
C GLU A 270 -12.68 15.08 6.18
N GLU A 271 -13.76 14.47 6.62
CA GLU A 271 -14.32 13.32 5.92
C GLU A 271 -14.81 13.75 4.55
N LEU A 272 -14.29 13.08 3.52
CA LEU A 272 -14.69 13.31 2.14
C LEU A 272 -15.78 12.34 1.69
N TYR A 273 -15.62 11.08 2.08
CA TYR A 273 -16.56 10.00 1.80
C TYR A 273 -16.63 9.03 2.96
N GLU A 274 -17.84 8.59 3.30
CA GLU A 274 -18.11 7.33 3.96
C GLU A 274 -18.54 6.35 2.89
N LEU A 275 -17.79 5.27 2.71
CA LEU A 275 -18.00 4.32 1.62
C LEU A 275 -19.11 3.31 1.93
N ALA A 276 -19.25 2.93 3.17
CA ALA A 276 -20.39 2.32 3.89
C ALA A 276 -19.95 1.54 5.15
N ASP A 277 -20.94 0.99 5.90
CA ASP A 277 -20.73 0.21 7.13
C ASP A 277 -20.07 -1.15 6.87
N LYS A 278 -19.30 -1.65 7.86
CA LYS A 278 -18.60 -2.95 7.83
C LYS A 278 -17.66 -3.11 6.64
N ARG A 279 -16.82 -2.10 6.40
CA ARG A 279 -15.92 -2.03 5.24
C ARG A 279 -14.53 -1.55 5.64
N TYR A 280 -13.57 -1.87 4.78
CA TYR A 280 -12.17 -1.47 4.95
C TYR A 280 -11.66 -0.81 3.67
N ALA A 281 -11.25 0.46 3.75
CA ALA A 281 -10.62 1.19 2.65
C ALA A 281 -9.09 1.04 2.76
N GLN A 282 -8.54 0.05 2.07
CA GLN A 282 -7.14 -0.40 2.24
C GLN A 282 -6.13 0.46 1.48
N SER A 283 -6.48 0.93 0.28
CA SER A 283 -5.55 1.63 -0.60
C SER A 283 -6.26 2.73 -1.38
N ILE A 284 -5.61 3.89 -1.54
CA ILE A 284 -6.14 5.06 -2.23
C ILE A 284 -5.18 5.56 -3.30
N VAL A 285 -5.72 5.92 -4.46
CA VAL A 285 -5.03 6.65 -5.52
C VAL A 285 -5.93 7.78 -6.00
N VAL A 286 -5.35 8.94 -6.27
CA VAL A 286 -6.07 10.07 -6.89
C VAL A 286 -5.51 10.31 -8.29
N HIS A 287 -6.38 10.25 -9.30
CA HIS A 287 -6.00 10.42 -10.69
C HIS A 287 -6.95 11.40 -11.37
N ASN A 288 -6.41 12.48 -11.96
CA ASN A 288 -7.16 13.55 -12.64
C ASN A 288 -8.33 14.14 -11.80
N GLY A 289 -8.15 14.20 -10.47
CA GLY A 289 -9.15 14.70 -9.53
C GLY A 289 -10.16 13.66 -9.05
N ASP A 290 -10.23 12.50 -9.68
CA ASP A 290 -11.03 11.36 -9.23
C ASP A 290 -10.30 10.57 -8.14
N VAL A 291 -11.02 10.19 -7.09
CA VAL A 291 -10.52 9.39 -5.96
C VAL A 291 -10.92 7.93 -6.15
N TYR A 292 -9.94 7.05 -6.19
CA TYR A 292 -10.14 5.61 -6.31
C TYR A 292 -9.66 4.92 -5.03
N VAL A 293 -10.46 4.00 -4.53
CA VAL A 293 -10.17 3.24 -3.31
C VAL A 293 -10.37 1.76 -3.59
N ALA A 294 -9.42 0.93 -3.18
CA ALA A 294 -9.59 -0.52 -3.11
C ALA A 294 -9.71 -0.95 -1.65
N GLY A 295 -10.51 -1.98 -1.42
CA GLY A 295 -10.75 -2.56 -0.12
C GLY A 295 -11.76 -3.68 -0.20
N TYR A 296 -12.48 -3.92 0.87
CA TYR A 296 -13.50 -4.97 0.90
C TYR A 296 -14.63 -4.61 1.85
N GLU A 297 -15.77 -5.26 1.63
CA GLU A 297 -16.98 -5.16 2.43
C GLU A 297 -17.37 -6.53 2.92
N THR A 298 -17.86 -6.63 4.17
CA THR A 298 -18.42 -7.88 4.69
C THR A 298 -19.89 -7.95 4.33
N GLU A 299 -20.24 -8.85 3.40
CA GLU A 299 -21.61 -9.16 2.97
C GLU A 299 -22.03 -10.50 3.58
N GLY A 300 -22.95 -10.45 4.55
CA GLY A 300 -23.32 -11.65 5.30
C GLY A 300 -22.17 -12.23 6.08
N SER A 301 -21.67 -13.41 5.69
CA SER A 301 -20.52 -14.08 6.30
C SER A 301 -19.22 -13.96 5.47
N ASN A 302 -19.27 -13.35 4.30
CA ASN A 302 -18.17 -13.32 3.37
C ASN A 302 -17.66 -11.88 3.18
N ASP A 303 -16.36 -11.74 2.98
CA ASP A 303 -15.79 -10.52 2.48
C ASP A 303 -15.85 -10.50 0.95
N VAL A 304 -16.10 -9.32 0.40
CA VAL A 304 -16.18 -9.06 -1.05
C VAL A 304 -15.24 -7.92 -1.39
N ALA A 305 -14.23 -8.21 -2.19
CA ALA A 305 -13.28 -7.20 -2.65
C ALA A 305 -13.97 -6.19 -3.57
N LYS A 306 -13.74 -4.91 -3.31
CA LYS A 306 -14.39 -3.81 -4.02
C LYS A 306 -13.44 -2.70 -4.43
N VAL A 307 -13.83 -1.98 -5.47
CA VAL A 307 -13.22 -0.71 -5.87
C VAL A 307 -14.31 0.35 -5.88
N TRP A 308 -14.02 1.48 -5.24
CA TRP A 308 -14.88 2.66 -5.25
C TRP A 308 -14.24 3.79 -6.04
N LYS A 309 -15.05 4.57 -6.72
CA LYS A 309 -14.68 5.83 -7.37
C LYS A 309 -15.53 6.96 -6.83
N ASN A 310 -14.91 8.00 -6.26
CA ASN A 310 -15.59 9.18 -5.72
C ASN A 310 -16.73 8.83 -4.74
N GLY A 311 -16.48 7.88 -3.84
CA GLY A 311 -17.43 7.44 -2.84
C GLY A 311 -18.50 6.43 -3.33
N LYS A 312 -18.51 6.06 -4.62
CA LYS A 312 -19.45 5.10 -5.21
C LYS A 312 -18.73 3.84 -5.65
N GLU A 313 -19.36 2.70 -5.44
CA GLU A 313 -18.87 1.42 -5.96
C GLU A 313 -18.69 1.49 -7.48
N LEU A 314 -17.51 1.10 -7.94
CA LEU A 314 -17.15 0.98 -9.35
C LEU A 314 -17.10 -0.48 -9.80
N TYR A 315 -16.50 -1.34 -8.98
CA TYR A 315 -16.41 -2.79 -9.21
C TYR A 315 -16.61 -3.55 -7.91
N SER A 316 -17.37 -4.65 -7.99
CA SER A 316 -17.29 -5.80 -7.09
C SER A 316 -16.42 -6.84 -7.79
N LEU A 317 -15.36 -7.33 -7.14
CA LEU A 317 -14.33 -8.13 -7.81
C LEU A 317 -14.62 -9.63 -7.74
N ALA A 318 -14.77 -10.18 -6.53
CA ALA A 318 -15.09 -11.57 -6.29
C ALA A 318 -15.69 -11.75 -4.89
N ASP A 319 -16.48 -12.81 -4.69
CA ASP A 319 -16.95 -13.24 -3.37
C ASP A 319 -15.80 -13.91 -2.59
N LYS A 320 -15.87 -13.89 -1.26
CA LYS A 320 -14.81 -14.40 -0.36
C LYS A 320 -13.43 -13.89 -0.71
N SER A 321 -13.33 -12.59 -0.96
CA SER A 321 -12.11 -11.95 -1.42
C SER A 321 -11.83 -10.66 -0.67
N GLN A 322 -10.56 -10.26 -0.61
CA GLN A 322 -10.15 -8.97 -0.08
C GLN A 322 -9.19 -8.28 -1.04
N ALA A 323 -9.31 -6.96 -1.19
CA ALA A 323 -8.41 -6.12 -1.98
C ALA A 323 -7.57 -5.24 -1.05
N PHE A 324 -6.26 -5.21 -1.25
CA PHE A 324 -5.30 -4.52 -0.39
C PHE A 324 -4.58 -3.36 -1.06
N SER A 325 -4.46 -3.37 -2.38
CA SER A 325 -3.67 -2.38 -3.12
C SER A 325 -4.34 -2.03 -4.44
N ILE A 326 -4.29 -0.76 -4.81
CA ILE A 326 -4.76 -0.26 -6.10
C ILE A 326 -3.65 0.52 -6.80
N PHE A 327 -3.52 0.35 -8.10
CA PHE A 327 -2.61 1.10 -8.95
C PHE A 327 -3.32 1.51 -10.26
N ILE A 328 -3.04 2.71 -10.75
CA ILE A 328 -3.68 3.24 -11.96
C ILE A 328 -2.62 3.58 -13.01
N VAL A 329 -2.87 3.19 -14.25
CA VAL A 329 -2.04 3.49 -15.42
C VAL A 329 -2.90 4.17 -16.49
N GLU A 330 -2.43 5.29 -17.04
CA GLU A 330 -3.02 5.87 -18.25
C GLU A 330 -2.71 5.00 -19.47
N ARG A 331 -3.72 4.69 -20.27
CA ARG A 331 -3.51 4.03 -21.56
C ARG A 331 -2.84 5.01 -22.53
N LYS A 332 -1.87 4.49 -23.27
CA LYS A 332 -1.14 5.27 -24.30
C LYS A 332 -1.99 5.48 -25.53
#